data_d4af8e6b729c0782d53326b8528c2577
#
_entry.id   d4af8e6b729c0782d53326b8528c2577
#
_cell.length_a   1.000
_cell.length_b   1.000
_cell.length_c   1.000
_cell.angle_alpha   90.00
_cell.angle_beta   90.00
_cell.angle_gamma   90.00
#
_symmetry.space_group_name_H-M   'P 1'
#
loop_
_entity.id
_entity.type
_entity.pdbx_description
1 polymer ?
#
loop_
_entity_poly.entity_id
_entity_poly.type
_entity_poly.pdbx_seq_one_letter_code
_entity_poly.pdbx_strand_id
1 'polypeptide(L)'
;MQATIHNEFLTLTVDTLGAEAVSLKNAAGEELLWQADPAVWKRHAPILFPWTGKLPGGTFTHGGKTYKGGQHGFARDLEHTLLRAEGDTIELELRSDDAIKAERFPFDFVLTSTFRLEGKTVHHTLTVANPETAAEELRFGIGYHPAFRIPFDASHTTTDYEFRFDQPESPMILD
;
A
#
# COMPACT_ATOMS: atom_id res chain seq x y z
N MET A 1 7.77 8.19 -10.29
CA MET A 1 8.99 8.82 -9.72
C MET A 1 9.29 8.13 -8.38
N GLN A 2 10.57 8.00 -7.99
CA GLN A 2 10.93 7.35 -6.72
C GLN A 2 11.49 8.37 -5.73
N ALA A 3 11.14 8.20 -4.46
CA ALA A 3 11.66 8.93 -3.31
C ALA A 3 12.41 7.95 -2.39
N THR A 4 13.52 8.38 -1.83
CA THR A 4 14.35 7.53 -0.95
C THR A 4 14.70 8.29 0.33
N ILE A 5 14.56 7.61 1.46
CA ILE A 5 15.02 8.04 2.78
C ILE A 5 15.92 6.98 3.39
N HIS A 6 16.80 7.39 4.28
CA HIS A 6 17.70 6.47 4.97
C HIS A 6 18.05 6.96 6.38
N ASN A 7 18.42 6.03 7.21
CA ASN A 7 19.10 6.26 8.48
C ASN A 7 20.32 5.32 8.59
N GLU A 8 20.93 5.19 9.75
CA GLU A 8 22.09 4.31 9.96
C GLU A 8 21.79 2.80 9.77
N PHE A 9 20.50 2.39 9.81
CA PHE A 9 20.11 0.98 9.77
C PHE A 9 19.39 0.58 8.49
N LEU A 10 18.63 1.50 7.89
CA LEU A 10 17.70 1.20 6.80
C LEU A 10 17.79 2.24 5.69
N THR A 11 17.58 1.77 4.46
CA THR A 11 17.28 2.60 3.29
C THR A 11 15.95 2.14 2.70
N LEU A 12 14.98 3.04 2.61
CA LEU A 12 13.66 2.80 2.04
C LEU A 12 13.46 3.61 0.77
N THR A 13 13.02 2.96 -0.31
CA THR A 13 12.60 3.62 -1.55
C THR A 13 11.13 3.35 -1.80
N VAL A 14 10.37 4.41 -2.08
CA VAL A 14 8.94 4.37 -2.38
C VAL A 14 8.71 4.94 -3.77
N ASP A 15 7.93 4.24 -4.60
CA ASP A 15 7.49 4.74 -5.90
C ASP A 15 6.21 5.58 -5.75
N THR A 16 6.11 6.68 -6.48
CA THR A 16 4.88 7.51 -6.52
C THR A 16 3.72 6.76 -7.16
N LEU A 17 3.99 5.82 -8.06
CA LEU A 17 2.96 4.92 -8.58
C LEU A 17 2.49 3.98 -7.46
N GLY A 18 1.27 4.19 -6.99
CA GLY A 18 0.66 3.40 -5.93
C GLY A 18 1.16 3.71 -4.52
N ALA A 19 2.04 4.71 -4.33
CA ALA A 19 2.78 4.95 -3.09
C ALA A 19 3.40 3.64 -2.55
N GLU A 20 3.94 2.82 -3.46
CA GLU A 20 4.39 1.46 -3.19
C GLU A 20 5.85 1.47 -2.70
N ALA A 21 6.12 0.87 -1.54
CA ALA A 21 7.49 0.60 -1.10
C ALA A 21 8.11 -0.46 -2.02
N VAL A 22 9.17 -0.08 -2.78
CA VAL A 22 9.77 -0.93 -3.81
C VAL A 22 11.14 -1.47 -3.43
N SER A 23 11.78 -0.90 -2.40
CA SER A 23 13.05 -1.38 -1.86
C SER A 23 13.14 -1.03 -0.38
N LEU A 24 13.55 -1.98 0.43
CA LEU A 24 13.94 -1.79 1.82
C LEU A 24 15.25 -2.53 2.05
N LYS A 25 16.32 -1.80 2.29
CA LYS A 25 17.65 -2.39 2.52
C LYS A 25 18.09 -2.18 3.96
N ASN A 26 18.80 -3.18 4.51
CA ASN A 26 19.49 -3.04 5.79
C ASN A 26 20.83 -2.27 5.62
N ALA A 27 21.56 -2.06 6.73
CA ALA A 27 22.83 -1.35 6.73
C ALA A 27 23.95 -2.04 5.90
N ALA A 28 23.82 -3.35 5.65
CA ALA A 28 24.74 -4.10 4.78
C ALA A 28 24.38 -3.96 3.28
N GLY A 29 23.29 -3.27 2.95
CA GLY A 29 22.79 -3.11 1.58
C GLY A 29 21.98 -4.30 1.07
N GLU A 30 21.64 -5.25 1.94
CA GLU A 30 20.82 -6.41 1.58
C GLU A 30 19.35 -6.02 1.46
N GLU A 31 18.71 -6.45 0.34
CA GLU A 31 17.31 -6.18 0.06
C GLU A 31 16.40 -7.09 0.90
N LEU A 32 15.43 -6.49 1.58
CA LEU A 32 14.49 -7.17 2.46
C LEU A 32 13.11 -7.37 1.83
N LEU A 33 12.75 -6.57 0.81
CA LEU A 33 11.49 -6.73 0.09
C LEU A 33 11.65 -7.68 -1.10
N TRP A 34 10.57 -8.35 -1.43
CA TRP A 34 10.42 -9.07 -2.69
C TRP A 34 10.60 -8.11 -3.88
N GLN A 35 11.34 -8.53 -4.89
CA GLN A 35 11.75 -7.67 -6.01
C GLN A 35 10.91 -7.88 -7.27
N ALA A 36 9.61 -8.16 -7.09
CA ALA A 36 8.58 -8.11 -8.12
C ALA A 36 8.88 -8.93 -9.38
N ASP A 37 9.42 -10.14 -9.23
CA ASP A 37 9.61 -11.05 -10.36
C ASP A 37 8.27 -11.29 -11.08
N PRO A 38 8.13 -10.85 -12.34
CA PRO A 38 6.86 -10.95 -13.07
C PRO A 38 6.42 -12.39 -13.34
N ALA A 39 7.34 -13.37 -13.26
CA ALA A 39 7.01 -14.79 -13.39
C ALA A 39 6.27 -15.33 -12.14
N VAL A 40 6.37 -14.63 -11.00
CA VAL A 40 5.75 -15.03 -9.73
C VAL A 40 4.72 -14.01 -9.31
N TRP A 41 5.14 -12.79 -8.97
CA TRP A 41 4.26 -11.71 -8.55
C TRP A 41 4.94 -10.36 -8.78
N LYS A 42 4.33 -9.52 -9.63
CA LYS A 42 4.89 -8.28 -10.18
C LYS A 42 4.74 -7.04 -9.30
N ARG A 43 4.53 -7.19 -7.99
CA ARG A 43 4.42 -6.10 -7.02
C ARG A 43 5.32 -6.35 -5.83
N HIS A 44 5.55 -5.29 -5.03
CA HIS A 44 6.40 -5.34 -3.84
C HIS A 44 5.57 -5.25 -2.56
N ALA A 45 4.83 -4.15 -2.39
CA ALA A 45 4.10 -3.82 -1.17
C ALA A 45 2.89 -2.89 -1.45
N PRO A 46 1.90 -3.33 -2.24
CA PRO A 46 0.82 -2.45 -2.68
C PRO A 46 -0.14 -2.09 -1.54
N ILE A 47 -0.68 -0.86 -1.62
CA ILE A 47 -1.82 -0.40 -0.84
C ILE A 47 -3.11 -0.95 -1.48
N LEU A 48 -4.02 -1.46 -0.66
CA LEU A 48 -5.32 -1.97 -1.07
C LEU A 48 -6.39 -0.95 -0.67
N PHE A 49 -6.92 -0.19 -1.64
CA PHE A 49 -7.92 0.87 -1.40
C PHE A 49 -8.73 1.14 -2.68
N PRO A 50 -10.02 1.38 -2.62
CA PRO A 50 -10.90 1.49 -1.44
C PRO A 50 -11.58 0.20 -1.00
N TRP A 51 -11.10 -0.97 -1.41
CA TRP A 51 -11.51 -2.27 -0.89
C TRP A 51 -10.36 -3.28 -0.94
N THR A 52 -10.44 -4.28 -0.06
CA THR A 52 -9.54 -5.44 -0.05
C THR A 52 -10.23 -6.63 -0.73
N GLY A 53 -9.46 -7.47 -1.42
CA GLY A 53 -10.02 -8.62 -2.13
C GLY A 53 -10.70 -8.26 -3.46
N LYS A 54 -11.54 -9.15 -3.95
CA LYS A 54 -12.24 -9.05 -5.23
C LYS A 54 -13.73 -8.79 -4.99
N LEU A 55 -14.29 -7.81 -5.67
CA LEU A 55 -15.73 -7.56 -5.60
C LEU A 55 -16.52 -8.67 -6.30
N PRO A 56 -17.65 -9.14 -5.74
CA PRO A 56 -18.54 -10.07 -6.42
C PRO A 56 -18.97 -9.54 -7.79
N GLY A 57 -18.80 -10.36 -8.84
CA GLY A 57 -19.06 -9.93 -10.21
C GLY A 57 -18.15 -8.82 -10.75
N GLY A 58 -17.13 -8.40 -9.98
CA GLY A 58 -16.19 -7.33 -10.39
C GLY A 58 -16.82 -5.94 -10.47
N THR A 59 -17.96 -5.71 -9.80
CA THR A 59 -18.69 -4.42 -9.83
C THR A 59 -19.30 -4.09 -8.48
N PHE A 60 -19.67 -2.82 -8.30
CA PHE A 60 -20.58 -2.37 -7.23
C PHE A 60 -21.53 -1.30 -7.77
N THR A 61 -22.64 -1.07 -7.09
CA THR A 61 -23.64 -0.08 -7.49
C THR A 61 -23.78 0.99 -6.41
N HIS A 62 -23.78 2.25 -6.83
CA HIS A 62 -24.02 3.40 -5.97
C HIS A 62 -24.86 4.45 -6.72
N GLY A 63 -25.88 5.03 -6.08
CA GLY A 63 -26.76 6.02 -6.69
C GLY A 63 -27.42 5.56 -8.01
N GLY A 64 -27.69 4.26 -8.17
CA GLY A 64 -28.26 3.69 -9.40
C GLY A 64 -27.26 3.51 -10.54
N LYS A 65 -26.00 3.89 -10.37
CA LYS A 65 -24.92 3.69 -11.35
C LYS A 65 -24.04 2.52 -10.95
N THR A 66 -23.65 1.68 -11.92
CA THR A 66 -22.70 0.56 -11.73
C THR A 66 -21.29 0.99 -12.05
N TYR A 67 -20.37 0.70 -11.13
CA TYR A 67 -18.96 0.95 -11.23
C TYR A 67 -18.19 -0.36 -11.38
N LYS A 68 -17.12 -0.35 -12.20
CA LYS A 68 -16.22 -1.51 -12.32
C LYS A 68 -15.19 -1.45 -11.19
N GLY A 69 -14.98 -2.60 -10.54
CA GLY A 69 -13.99 -2.78 -9.50
C GLY A 69 -13.02 -3.90 -9.83
N GLY A 70 -11.74 -3.61 -9.80
CA GLY A 70 -10.67 -4.61 -9.87
C GLY A 70 -10.44 -5.29 -8.52
N GLN A 71 -9.50 -6.22 -8.47
CA GLN A 71 -9.02 -6.79 -7.22
C GLN A 71 -8.24 -5.73 -6.44
N HIS A 72 -8.56 -5.56 -5.15
CA HIS A 72 -7.87 -4.67 -4.21
C HIS A 72 -7.99 -3.16 -4.52
N GLY A 73 -9.06 -2.75 -5.16
CA GLY A 73 -9.26 -1.34 -5.51
C GLY A 73 -8.32 -0.86 -6.62
N PHE A 74 -7.96 0.41 -6.57
CA PHE A 74 -7.22 1.07 -7.65
C PHE A 74 -6.09 1.99 -7.18
N ALA A 75 -5.98 2.30 -5.88
CA ALA A 75 -4.96 3.26 -5.40
C ALA A 75 -3.53 2.85 -5.80
N ARG A 76 -3.26 1.55 -5.80
CA ARG A 76 -1.99 0.97 -6.22
C ARG A 76 -1.64 1.12 -7.71
N ASP A 77 -2.60 1.53 -8.55
CA ASP A 77 -2.46 1.68 -10.00
C ASP A 77 -2.45 3.15 -10.44
N LEU A 78 -2.48 4.09 -9.48
CA LEU A 78 -2.50 5.53 -9.74
C LEU A 78 -1.24 6.22 -9.20
N GLU A 79 -0.84 7.31 -9.84
CA GLU A 79 0.21 8.19 -9.33
C GLU A 79 -0.29 8.93 -8.08
N HIS A 80 0.52 8.91 -7.03
CA HIS A 80 0.34 9.70 -5.83
C HIS A 80 1.25 10.94 -5.91
N THR A 81 0.75 12.06 -5.44
CA THR A 81 1.55 13.27 -5.33
C THR A 81 2.54 13.14 -4.18
N LEU A 82 3.82 13.31 -4.45
CA LEU A 82 4.84 13.37 -3.41
C LEU A 82 4.73 14.72 -2.70
N LEU A 83 4.33 14.70 -1.43
CA LEU A 83 4.22 15.89 -0.58
C LEU A 83 5.55 16.22 0.11
N ARG A 84 6.27 15.17 0.56
CA ARG A 84 7.52 15.31 1.29
C ARG A 84 8.41 14.08 1.13
N ALA A 85 9.72 14.30 0.99
CA ALA A 85 10.75 13.27 1.09
C ALA A 85 12.00 13.92 1.70
N GLU A 86 12.05 13.98 3.03
CA GLU A 86 13.14 14.62 3.77
C GLU A 86 13.34 13.98 5.14
N GLY A 87 14.57 14.02 5.65
CA GLY A 87 14.95 13.42 6.90
C GLY A 87 14.66 11.91 6.89
N ASP A 88 13.80 11.48 7.80
CA ASP A 88 13.37 10.11 7.99
C ASP A 88 11.99 9.79 7.42
N THR A 89 11.37 10.72 6.68
CA THR A 89 9.96 10.66 6.31
C THR A 89 9.71 10.87 4.82
N ILE A 90 8.87 10.00 4.24
CA ILE A 90 8.23 10.19 2.93
C ILE A 90 6.72 10.29 3.15
N GLU A 91 6.08 11.26 2.50
CA GLU A 91 4.64 11.43 2.52
C GLU A 91 4.10 11.62 1.10
N LEU A 92 3.11 10.80 0.74
CA LEU A 92 2.45 10.80 -0.56
C LEU A 92 0.93 10.90 -0.38
N GLU A 93 0.26 11.47 -1.37
CA GLU A 93 -1.18 11.68 -1.32
C GLU A 93 -1.86 11.30 -2.64
N LEU A 94 -2.99 10.61 -2.53
CA LEU A 94 -3.96 10.42 -3.61
C LEU A 94 -5.27 11.10 -3.22
N ARG A 95 -5.76 12.01 -4.07
CA ARG A 95 -7.08 12.63 -3.92
C ARG A 95 -8.05 12.10 -4.97
N SER A 96 -9.32 12.02 -4.60
CA SER A 96 -10.38 11.87 -5.58
C SER A 96 -10.40 13.09 -6.51
N ASP A 97 -10.57 12.83 -7.79
CA ASP A 97 -10.86 13.82 -8.82
C ASP A 97 -12.14 13.45 -9.58
N ASP A 98 -12.54 14.28 -10.53
CA ASP A 98 -13.76 14.03 -11.30
C ASP A 98 -13.70 12.75 -12.12
N ALA A 99 -12.52 12.34 -12.60
CA ALA A 99 -12.35 11.11 -13.37
C ALA A 99 -12.49 9.87 -12.46
N ILE A 100 -11.84 9.89 -11.29
CA ILE A 100 -11.97 8.82 -10.29
C ILE A 100 -13.44 8.69 -9.85
N LYS A 101 -14.11 9.82 -9.55
CA LYS A 101 -15.51 9.82 -9.12
C LYS A 101 -16.46 9.33 -10.22
N ALA A 102 -16.19 9.71 -11.46
CA ALA A 102 -17.03 9.30 -12.58
C ALA A 102 -16.89 7.82 -12.96
N GLU A 103 -15.69 7.25 -12.86
CA GLU A 103 -15.38 5.94 -13.45
C GLU A 103 -15.15 4.82 -12.44
N ARG A 104 -14.63 5.15 -11.24
CA ARG A 104 -14.10 4.17 -10.31
C ARG A 104 -14.80 4.15 -8.96
N PHE A 105 -14.94 5.32 -8.30
CA PHE A 105 -15.38 5.39 -6.93
C PHE A 105 -15.99 6.76 -6.64
N PRO A 106 -17.35 6.87 -6.49
CA PRO A 106 -18.08 8.15 -6.53
C PRO A 106 -17.99 8.97 -5.25
N PHE A 107 -17.02 8.73 -4.40
CA PHE A 107 -16.84 9.43 -3.12
C PHE A 107 -15.65 10.35 -3.14
N ASP A 108 -15.76 11.46 -2.41
CA ASP A 108 -14.62 12.32 -2.14
C ASP A 108 -13.75 11.67 -1.06
N PHE A 109 -12.44 11.64 -1.30
CA PHE A 109 -11.46 11.13 -0.35
C PHE A 109 -10.10 11.80 -0.51
N VAL A 110 -9.33 11.74 0.57
CA VAL A 110 -7.90 12.00 0.59
C VAL A 110 -7.24 10.81 1.26
N LEU A 111 -6.41 10.08 0.51
CA LEU A 111 -5.57 9.00 1.02
C LEU A 111 -4.15 9.50 1.15
N THR A 112 -3.64 9.57 2.37
CA THR A 112 -2.24 9.90 2.66
C THR A 112 -1.49 8.65 3.09
N SER A 113 -0.34 8.42 2.47
CA SER A 113 0.59 7.34 2.80
C SER A 113 1.86 7.95 3.35
N THR A 114 2.16 7.69 4.62
CA THR A 114 3.33 8.22 5.32
C THR A 114 4.26 7.08 5.75
N PHE A 115 5.49 7.12 5.28
CA PHE A 115 6.56 6.23 5.72
C PHE A 115 7.53 6.99 6.60
N ARG A 116 7.90 6.42 7.77
CA ARG A 116 8.91 6.99 8.66
C ARG A 116 9.86 5.91 9.15
N LEU A 117 11.16 6.22 9.11
CA LEU A 117 12.20 5.37 9.67
C LEU A 117 12.50 5.76 11.12
N GLU A 118 12.47 4.79 12.03
CA GLU A 118 12.87 4.96 13.42
C GLU A 118 13.75 3.79 13.87
N GLY A 119 15.05 4.04 13.98
CA GLY A 119 16.00 2.96 14.22
C GLY A 119 15.89 1.87 13.13
N LYS A 120 15.63 0.64 13.54
CA LYS A 120 15.43 -0.52 12.64
C LYS A 120 13.97 -0.75 12.26
N THR A 121 13.10 0.21 12.49
CA THR A 121 11.65 0.10 12.24
C THR A 121 11.21 1.00 11.11
N VAL A 122 10.36 0.48 10.24
CA VAL A 122 9.60 1.26 9.26
C VAL A 122 8.18 1.41 9.79
N HIS A 123 7.75 2.63 10.03
CA HIS A 123 6.34 2.96 10.30
C HIS A 123 5.68 3.32 8.98
N HIS A 124 4.63 2.59 8.60
CA HIS A 124 3.79 2.92 7.46
C HIS A 124 2.38 3.24 7.96
N THR A 125 1.98 4.50 7.82
CA THR A 125 0.66 5.00 8.23
C THR A 125 -0.17 5.34 7.01
N LEU A 126 -1.38 4.79 6.93
CA LEU A 126 -2.38 5.12 5.93
C LEU A 126 -3.49 5.92 6.60
N THR A 127 -3.68 7.15 6.15
CA THR A 127 -4.74 8.04 6.62
C THR A 127 -5.74 8.25 5.50
N VAL A 128 -7.02 8.01 5.80
CA VAL A 128 -8.12 8.30 4.86
C VAL A 128 -9.00 9.35 5.47
N ALA A 129 -9.11 10.49 4.80
CA ALA A 129 -9.99 11.58 5.20
C ALA A 129 -11.16 11.70 4.21
N ASN A 130 -12.35 11.91 4.76
CA ASN A 130 -13.50 12.41 4.01
C ASN A 130 -13.48 13.95 4.11
N PRO A 131 -13.26 14.70 3.01
CA PRO A 131 -13.21 16.15 3.07
C PRO A 131 -14.51 16.75 3.64
N GLU A 132 -14.42 17.88 4.34
CA GLU A 132 -15.61 18.59 4.86
C GLU A 132 -16.61 19.00 3.77
N THR A 133 -16.13 19.15 2.54
CA THR A 133 -16.93 19.47 1.36
C THR A 133 -17.58 18.25 0.71
N ALA A 134 -17.33 17.03 1.24
CA ALA A 134 -17.90 15.81 0.68
C ALA A 134 -19.43 15.79 0.83
N ALA A 135 -20.10 15.39 -0.24
CA ALA A 135 -21.58 15.31 -0.25
C ALA A 135 -22.11 14.11 0.54
N GLU A 136 -21.28 13.08 0.73
CA GLU A 136 -21.68 11.81 1.31
C GLU A 136 -20.61 11.26 2.27
N GLU A 137 -21.06 10.38 3.19
CA GLU A 137 -20.18 9.63 4.06
C GLU A 137 -19.32 8.66 3.25
N LEU A 138 -18.01 8.67 3.50
CA LEU A 138 -17.06 7.77 2.86
C LEU A 138 -17.06 6.39 3.52
N ARG A 139 -17.37 5.35 2.73
CA ARG A 139 -17.29 3.95 3.14
C ARG A 139 -16.22 3.25 2.33
N PHE A 140 -15.24 2.67 3.00
CA PHE A 140 -14.10 2.03 2.35
C PHE A 140 -13.56 0.85 3.16
N GLY A 141 -12.80 -0.01 2.47
CA GLY A 141 -11.86 -0.94 3.09
C GLY A 141 -10.45 -0.53 2.73
N ILE A 142 -9.50 -0.78 3.63
CA ILE A 142 -8.09 -0.50 3.40
C ILE A 142 -7.23 -1.66 3.87
N GLY A 143 -6.11 -1.89 3.19
CA GLY A 143 -5.13 -2.89 3.57
C GLY A 143 -3.75 -2.56 3.01
N TYR A 144 -2.76 -3.30 3.49
CA TYR A 144 -1.39 -3.25 3.02
C TYR A 144 -0.89 -4.67 2.77
N HIS A 145 -0.21 -4.90 1.64
CA HIS A 145 0.19 -6.24 1.20
C HIS A 145 1.70 -6.31 0.90
N PRO A 146 2.56 -6.17 1.94
CA PRO A 146 4.00 -6.24 1.74
C PRO A 146 4.44 -7.67 1.48
N ALA A 147 5.40 -7.86 0.57
CA ALA A 147 6.10 -9.12 0.36
C ALA A 147 7.56 -8.99 0.77
N PHE A 148 8.03 -9.95 1.54
CA PHE A 148 9.41 -9.99 2.01
C PHE A 148 10.22 -11.03 1.23
N ARG A 149 11.47 -10.71 0.99
CA ARG A 149 12.43 -11.66 0.42
C ARG A 149 12.96 -12.57 1.51
N ILE A 150 12.51 -13.82 1.54
CA ILE A 150 13.01 -14.85 2.45
C ILE A 150 13.58 -16.03 1.64
N PRO A 151 14.68 -16.66 2.11
CA PRO A 151 15.48 -16.32 3.28
C PRO A 151 16.30 -15.02 3.07
N PHE A 152 16.63 -14.32 4.16
CA PHE A 152 17.48 -13.13 4.11
C PHE A 152 18.96 -13.48 3.86
N ASP A 153 19.38 -14.70 4.19
CA ASP A 153 20.73 -15.20 3.98
C ASP A 153 20.73 -16.68 3.56
N ALA A 154 21.90 -17.17 3.13
CA ALA A 154 22.05 -18.54 2.61
C ALA A 154 22.11 -19.62 3.70
N SER A 155 22.16 -19.26 4.98
CA SER A 155 22.19 -20.22 6.09
C SER A 155 20.80 -20.63 6.58
N HIS A 156 19.76 -19.95 6.10
CA HIS A 156 18.35 -20.20 6.44
C HIS A 156 17.55 -20.68 5.24
N THR A 157 16.42 -21.32 5.52
CA THR A 157 15.40 -21.72 4.55
C THR A 157 14.11 -20.93 4.81
N THR A 158 13.14 -20.98 3.92
CA THR A 158 11.85 -20.28 4.09
C THR A 158 11.08 -20.73 5.33
N THR A 159 11.31 -21.96 5.80
CA THR A 159 10.67 -22.52 7.01
C THR A 159 11.26 -22.02 8.32
N ASP A 160 12.38 -21.30 8.27
CA ASP A 160 13.00 -20.70 9.47
C ASP A 160 12.41 -19.32 9.81
N TYR A 161 11.43 -18.85 9.02
CA TYR A 161 10.76 -17.55 9.21
C TYR A 161 9.30 -17.76 9.60
N GLU A 162 8.80 -16.88 10.49
CA GLU A 162 7.41 -16.87 10.92
C GLU A 162 6.85 -15.45 10.93
N PHE A 163 5.55 -15.30 10.73
CA PHE A 163 4.83 -14.08 11.09
C PHE A 163 4.32 -14.21 12.52
N ARG A 164 4.64 -13.23 13.35
CA ARG A 164 4.16 -13.18 14.73
C ARG A 164 3.23 -11.98 14.90
N PHE A 165 2.03 -12.26 15.40
CA PHE A 165 1.03 -11.27 15.74
C PHE A 165 0.96 -11.11 17.26
N ASP A 166 0.68 -9.87 17.73
CA ASP A 166 0.59 -9.60 19.17
C ASP A 166 -0.63 -10.24 19.82
N GLN A 167 -1.67 -10.51 19.02
CA GLN A 167 -2.90 -11.18 19.44
C GLN A 167 -3.18 -12.40 18.56
N PRO A 168 -3.89 -13.42 19.10
CA PRO A 168 -4.36 -14.51 18.27
C PRO A 168 -5.25 -14.01 17.14
N GLU A 169 -4.95 -14.40 15.92
CA GLU A 169 -5.74 -14.06 14.73
C GLU A 169 -6.67 -15.22 14.36
N SER A 170 -7.86 -14.87 13.91
CA SER A 170 -8.80 -15.82 13.30
C SER A 170 -8.95 -15.45 11.82
N PRO A 171 -8.08 -15.99 10.95
CA PRO A 171 -8.14 -15.65 9.53
C PRO A 171 -9.46 -16.11 8.93
N MET A 172 -10.15 -15.23 8.24
CA MET A 172 -11.27 -15.58 7.38
C MET A 172 -10.74 -15.73 5.95
N ILE A 173 -10.94 -16.91 5.39
CA ILE A 173 -10.75 -17.14 3.95
C ILE A 173 -12.11 -16.86 3.31
N LEU A 174 -12.16 -15.86 2.44
CA LEU A 174 -13.33 -15.62 1.59
C LEU A 174 -13.13 -16.42 0.30
N ASP A 175 -13.98 -17.41 0.08
CA ASP A 175 -14.03 -18.20 -1.14
C ASP A 175 -14.50 -17.39 -2.37
#